data_96e34df8d8572026b3768fe5f85501ff
#
_entry.id   96e34df8d8572026b3768fe5f85501ff
#
_cell.length_a   1.000
_cell.length_b   1.000
_cell.length_c   1.000
_cell.angle_alpha   90.00
_cell.angle_beta   90.00
_cell.angle_gamma   90.00
#
_symmetry.space_group_name_H-M   'P 1'
#
loop_
_entity.id
_entity.type
_entity.pdbx_description
1 polymer ?
#
loop_
_entity_poly.entity_id
_entity_poly.type
_entity_poly.pdbx_seq_one_letter_code
_entity_poly.pdbx_strand_id
1 'polypeptide(L)'
;MDLLTARSARVRDARQLTVGKYRRVRSQFLAEGPQAVREALGAGAAVEVFVDEQWVQRRSEVVTAAQAAGVALHLVDTAGFAGLVSAQTPQGVVAVCSWEPPTLADLVAVEGPGQVVLAHEMSDPGNAGALIRVADAAGALGAGLSERSVDPTNPKCVRASAGSLFHLPVVEAGKTLEALDVLRTADYRILAADITPDSVDLFTAEQDGLLAGRIAWVFGNEAHGLPAEVLAAVDHVVRIPILGRAESLNLATAAAVCLYAKARV
;
A
#
# COMPACT_ATOMS: atom_id res chain seq x y z
N MET A 1 0.43 -9.18 -33.73
CA MET A 1 -0.36 -9.00 -32.50
C MET A 1 -1.62 -8.27 -32.93
N ASP A 2 -2.79 -8.87 -32.70
CA ASP A 2 -4.06 -8.24 -33.10
C ASP A 2 -4.36 -7.05 -32.20
N LEU A 3 -4.88 -5.96 -32.80
CA LEU A 3 -5.31 -4.78 -32.07
C LEU A 3 -6.65 -5.07 -31.35
N LEU A 4 -6.65 -5.06 -30.03
CA LEU A 4 -7.85 -5.21 -29.23
C LEU A 4 -8.62 -3.89 -29.14
N THR A 5 -9.94 -3.98 -28.97
CA THR A 5 -10.84 -2.84 -28.81
C THR A 5 -11.65 -2.97 -27.53
N ALA A 6 -12.41 -1.93 -27.18
CA ALA A 6 -13.35 -1.96 -26.05
C ALA A 6 -14.35 -3.13 -26.10
N ARG A 7 -14.60 -3.71 -27.30
CA ARG A 7 -15.52 -4.84 -27.50
C ARG A 7 -14.84 -6.21 -27.32
N SER A 8 -13.53 -6.27 -27.32
CA SER A 8 -12.77 -7.50 -27.14
C SER A 8 -13.06 -8.11 -25.76
N ALA A 9 -13.28 -9.43 -25.70
CA ALA A 9 -13.62 -10.11 -24.46
C ALA A 9 -12.56 -9.84 -23.36
N ARG A 10 -11.30 -9.94 -23.72
CA ARG A 10 -10.16 -9.71 -22.83
C ARG A 10 -10.14 -8.30 -22.21
N VAL A 11 -10.40 -7.27 -23.00
CA VAL A 11 -10.50 -5.87 -22.51
C VAL A 11 -11.70 -5.71 -21.58
N ARG A 12 -12.84 -6.32 -21.91
CA ARG A 12 -14.03 -6.29 -21.03
C ARG A 12 -13.78 -7.00 -19.72
N ASP A 13 -13.08 -8.13 -19.75
CA ASP A 13 -12.74 -8.91 -18.55
C ASP A 13 -11.76 -8.15 -17.65
N ALA A 14 -10.70 -7.56 -18.18
CA ALA A 14 -9.78 -6.71 -17.45
C ALA A 14 -10.48 -5.48 -16.86
N ARG A 15 -11.39 -4.85 -17.64
CA ARG A 15 -12.16 -3.70 -17.17
C ARG A 15 -13.02 -3.98 -15.93
N GLN A 16 -13.49 -5.21 -15.73
CA GLN A 16 -14.25 -5.55 -14.52
C GLN A 16 -13.43 -5.33 -13.25
N LEU A 17 -12.09 -5.43 -13.30
CA LEU A 17 -11.21 -5.22 -12.15
C LEU A 17 -11.16 -3.76 -11.67
N THR A 18 -11.75 -2.82 -12.39
CA THR A 18 -11.98 -1.46 -11.85
C THR A 18 -12.97 -1.47 -10.68
N VAL A 19 -13.79 -2.53 -10.55
CA VAL A 19 -14.81 -2.70 -9.52
C VAL A 19 -14.32 -3.68 -8.45
N GLY A 20 -14.36 -3.28 -7.17
CA GLY A 20 -13.82 -4.05 -6.04
C GLY A 20 -14.37 -5.46 -5.90
N LYS A 21 -15.68 -5.69 -6.22
CA LYS A 21 -16.28 -7.01 -6.18
C LYS A 21 -15.52 -8.02 -7.07
N TYR A 22 -15.16 -7.60 -8.29
CA TYR A 22 -14.48 -8.50 -9.22
C TYR A 22 -13.01 -8.73 -8.85
N ARG A 23 -12.35 -7.73 -8.26
CA ARG A 23 -10.99 -7.89 -7.72
C ARG A 23 -10.95 -8.99 -6.67
N ARG A 24 -11.86 -8.95 -5.70
CA ARG A 24 -11.96 -9.99 -4.64
C ARG A 24 -12.29 -11.37 -5.19
N VAL A 25 -13.28 -11.46 -6.10
CA VAL A 25 -13.71 -12.76 -6.65
C VAL A 25 -12.62 -13.43 -7.49
N ARG A 26 -11.82 -12.63 -8.21
CA ARG A 26 -10.78 -13.14 -9.11
C ARG A 26 -9.40 -13.18 -8.48
N SER A 27 -9.23 -12.60 -7.29
CA SER A 27 -7.91 -12.36 -6.70
C SER A 27 -6.96 -11.69 -7.70
N GLN A 28 -7.47 -10.65 -8.38
CA GLN A 28 -6.73 -9.91 -9.41
C GLN A 28 -7.03 -8.41 -9.31
N PHE A 29 -6.10 -7.59 -9.76
CA PHE A 29 -6.26 -6.13 -9.81
C PHE A 29 -5.51 -5.50 -10.99
N LEU A 30 -5.70 -4.20 -11.19
CA LEU A 30 -5.04 -3.42 -12.24
C LEU A 30 -3.90 -2.59 -11.64
N ALA A 31 -2.68 -2.80 -12.16
CA ALA A 31 -1.54 -1.94 -11.92
C ALA A 31 -1.34 -0.99 -13.11
N GLU A 32 -1.55 0.31 -12.88
CA GLU A 32 -1.57 1.34 -13.91
C GLU A 32 -0.28 2.16 -13.92
N GLY A 33 0.29 2.34 -15.09
CA GLY A 33 1.50 3.13 -15.32
C GLY A 33 2.79 2.32 -15.37
N PRO A 34 3.84 2.87 -16.03
CA PRO A 34 5.05 2.10 -16.37
C PRO A 34 5.83 1.63 -15.14
N GLN A 35 5.84 2.41 -14.05
CA GLN A 35 6.53 2.01 -12.83
C GLN A 35 5.82 0.83 -12.16
N ALA A 36 4.52 0.94 -11.87
CA ALA A 36 3.77 -0.14 -11.25
C ALA A 36 3.80 -1.43 -12.09
N VAL A 37 3.74 -1.32 -13.42
CA VAL A 37 3.83 -2.49 -14.32
C VAL A 37 5.21 -3.12 -14.29
N ARG A 38 6.30 -2.34 -14.23
CA ARG A 38 7.66 -2.89 -14.08
C ARG A 38 7.82 -3.65 -12.77
N GLU A 39 7.37 -3.06 -11.65
CA GLU A 39 7.44 -3.72 -10.35
C GLU A 39 6.59 -5.00 -10.31
N ALA A 40 5.38 -4.97 -10.91
CA ALA A 40 4.55 -6.16 -11.05
C ALA A 40 5.21 -7.28 -11.86
N LEU A 41 5.90 -6.93 -12.95
CA LEU A 41 6.68 -7.88 -13.76
C LEU A 41 7.86 -8.44 -12.98
N GLY A 42 8.61 -7.57 -12.28
CA GLY A 42 9.74 -7.97 -11.45
C GLY A 42 9.37 -8.88 -10.30
N ALA A 43 8.20 -8.67 -9.69
CA ALA A 43 7.65 -9.51 -8.62
C ALA A 43 6.96 -10.80 -9.12
N GLY A 44 6.84 -10.99 -10.44
CA GLY A 44 6.11 -12.15 -11.00
C GLY A 44 4.59 -12.09 -10.80
N ALA A 45 4.05 -10.95 -10.40
CA ALA A 45 2.62 -10.77 -10.15
C ALA A 45 1.81 -10.45 -11.42
N ALA A 46 2.45 -9.98 -12.49
CA ALA A 46 1.77 -9.63 -13.74
C ALA A 46 1.29 -10.88 -14.49
N VAL A 47 -0.01 -10.96 -14.77
CA VAL A 47 -0.65 -12.04 -15.53
C VAL A 47 -0.70 -11.69 -17.02
N GLU A 48 -1.06 -10.45 -17.34
CA GLU A 48 -1.10 -9.92 -18.70
C GLU A 48 -0.89 -8.41 -18.69
N VAL A 49 -0.38 -7.86 -19.78
CA VAL A 49 -0.10 -6.43 -19.94
C VAL A 49 -0.84 -5.89 -21.16
N PHE A 50 -1.50 -4.76 -20.99
CA PHE A 50 -2.17 -4.01 -22.04
C PHE A 50 -1.42 -2.71 -22.32
N VAL A 51 -1.14 -2.43 -23.59
CA VAL A 51 -0.45 -1.22 -24.04
C VAL A 51 -1.34 -0.49 -25.05
N ASP A 52 -1.56 0.79 -24.83
CA ASP A 52 -2.21 1.66 -25.79
C ASP A 52 -1.36 1.76 -27.07
N GLU A 53 -1.96 1.56 -28.24
CA GLU A 53 -1.29 1.58 -29.53
C GLU A 53 -0.44 2.84 -29.77
N GLN A 54 -0.88 4.00 -29.27
CA GLN A 54 -0.16 5.26 -29.38
C GLN A 54 1.10 5.35 -28.48
N TRP A 55 1.21 4.46 -27.48
CA TRP A 55 2.27 4.50 -26.50
C TRP A 55 3.32 3.39 -26.67
N VAL A 56 3.09 2.45 -27.54
CA VAL A 56 3.95 1.26 -27.75
C VAL A 56 5.43 1.63 -27.91
N GLN A 57 5.70 2.63 -28.74
CA GLN A 57 7.08 3.11 -28.96
C GLN A 57 7.70 3.74 -27.69
N ARG A 58 6.89 4.50 -26.93
CA ARG A 58 7.31 5.18 -25.70
C ARG A 58 7.42 4.24 -24.52
N ARG A 59 6.92 3.01 -24.62
CA ARG A 59 6.91 1.98 -23.57
C ARG A 59 7.66 0.72 -24.00
N SER A 60 8.62 0.85 -24.91
CA SER A 60 9.44 -0.27 -25.39
C SER A 60 10.13 -1.03 -24.27
N GLU A 61 10.55 -0.35 -23.20
CA GLU A 61 11.13 -0.95 -22.00
C GLU A 61 10.15 -1.92 -21.29
N VAL A 62 8.87 -1.51 -21.13
CA VAL A 62 7.83 -2.37 -20.52
C VAL A 62 7.47 -3.53 -21.43
N VAL A 63 7.40 -3.27 -22.75
CA VAL A 63 7.18 -4.32 -23.75
C VAL A 63 8.27 -5.37 -23.70
N THR A 64 9.52 -4.94 -23.67
CA THR A 64 10.69 -5.84 -23.57
C THR A 64 10.67 -6.62 -22.24
N ALA A 65 10.38 -5.97 -21.13
CA ALA A 65 10.30 -6.62 -19.82
C ALA A 65 9.17 -7.67 -19.77
N ALA A 66 7.99 -7.37 -20.32
CA ALA A 66 6.88 -8.33 -20.39
C ALA A 66 7.23 -9.55 -21.26
N GLN A 67 7.88 -9.33 -22.39
CA GLN A 67 8.37 -10.42 -23.26
C GLN A 67 9.41 -11.30 -22.56
N ALA A 68 10.36 -10.67 -21.87
CA ALA A 68 11.40 -11.40 -21.12
C ALA A 68 10.81 -12.22 -19.96
N ALA A 69 9.75 -11.71 -19.32
CA ALA A 69 9.01 -12.42 -18.26
C ALA A 69 8.03 -13.48 -18.80
N GLY A 70 7.87 -13.61 -20.12
CA GLY A 70 6.89 -14.53 -20.71
C GLY A 70 5.43 -14.14 -20.47
N VAL A 71 5.17 -12.88 -20.09
CA VAL A 71 3.84 -12.36 -19.79
C VAL A 71 3.13 -11.96 -21.07
N ALA A 72 1.85 -12.34 -21.22
CA ALA A 72 1.05 -12.01 -22.39
C ALA A 72 0.92 -10.50 -22.56
N LEU A 73 1.24 -9.99 -23.75
CA LEU A 73 1.16 -8.58 -24.11
C LEU A 73 0.05 -8.35 -25.13
N HIS A 74 -0.77 -7.34 -24.90
CA HIS A 74 -1.89 -6.98 -25.75
C HIS A 74 -1.83 -5.52 -26.19
N LEU A 75 -1.94 -5.31 -27.48
CA LEU A 75 -2.09 -3.98 -28.05
C LEU A 75 -3.58 -3.59 -28.04
N VAL A 76 -3.90 -2.40 -27.55
CA VAL A 76 -5.29 -1.94 -27.39
C VAL A 76 -5.45 -0.57 -28.05
N ASP A 77 -6.57 -0.35 -28.74
CA ASP A 77 -6.92 0.98 -29.24
C ASP A 77 -7.14 1.96 -28.06
N THR A 78 -6.91 3.25 -28.29
CA THR A 78 -7.00 4.27 -27.24
C THR A 78 -8.37 4.28 -26.54
N ALA A 79 -9.46 3.99 -27.26
CA ALA A 79 -10.81 3.95 -26.70
C ALA A 79 -11.00 2.75 -25.75
N GLY A 80 -10.46 1.58 -26.08
CA GLY A 80 -10.46 0.38 -25.25
C GLY A 80 -9.57 0.55 -24.03
N PHE A 81 -8.38 1.14 -24.22
CA PHE A 81 -7.43 1.40 -23.16
C PHE A 81 -7.99 2.37 -22.10
N ALA A 82 -8.70 3.42 -22.52
CA ALA A 82 -9.34 4.37 -21.61
C ALA A 82 -10.32 3.70 -20.62
N GLY A 83 -10.88 2.55 -20.97
CA GLY A 83 -11.74 1.79 -20.07
C GLY A 83 -11.00 0.96 -19.01
N LEU A 84 -9.69 0.79 -19.12
CA LEU A 84 -8.85 0.01 -18.21
C LEU A 84 -8.16 0.86 -17.15
N VAL A 85 -8.18 2.17 -17.31
CA VAL A 85 -7.41 3.10 -16.46
C VAL A 85 -8.32 4.06 -15.72
N SER A 86 -7.89 4.53 -14.59
CA SER A 86 -8.60 5.49 -13.75
C SER A 86 -7.89 6.85 -13.65
N ALA A 87 -6.64 6.96 -14.15
CA ALA A 87 -5.91 8.23 -14.19
C ALA A 87 -6.53 9.20 -15.22
N GLN A 88 -6.56 10.48 -14.87
CA GLN A 88 -6.96 11.54 -15.80
C GLN A 88 -5.99 11.68 -16.99
N THR A 89 -4.72 11.39 -16.77
CA THR A 89 -3.65 11.38 -17.76
C THR A 89 -3.01 9.99 -17.83
N PRO A 90 -3.60 9.05 -18.58
CA PRO A 90 -3.07 7.71 -18.71
C PRO A 90 -1.65 7.69 -19.27
N GLN A 91 -0.83 6.76 -18.78
CA GLN A 91 0.56 6.61 -19.24
C GLN A 91 0.73 5.45 -20.23
N GLY A 92 -0.36 4.98 -20.83
CA GLY A 92 -0.37 4.06 -21.95
C GLY A 92 -0.01 2.61 -21.63
N VAL A 93 0.07 2.20 -20.37
CA VAL A 93 0.30 0.82 -19.98
C VAL A 93 -0.43 0.47 -18.70
N VAL A 94 -0.99 -0.74 -18.64
CA VAL A 94 -1.65 -1.32 -17.46
C VAL A 94 -1.41 -2.83 -17.45
N ALA A 95 -1.20 -3.41 -16.27
CA ALA A 95 -1.13 -4.85 -16.09
C ALA A 95 -2.32 -5.36 -15.27
N VAL A 96 -2.82 -6.54 -15.62
CA VAL A 96 -3.60 -7.37 -14.70
C VAL A 96 -2.61 -8.13 -13.85
N CYS A 97 -2.75 -8.01 -12.52
CA CYS A 97 -1.88 -8.65 -11.56
C CYS A 97 -2.67 -9.64 -10.71
N SER A 98 -2.07 -10.76 -10.32
CA SER A 98 -2.58 -11.63 -9.26
C SER A 98 -2.47 -10.95 -7.89
N TRP A 99 -3.37 -11.31 -6.97
CA TRP A 99 -3.36 -10.81 -5.61
C TRP A 99 -3.56 -11.96 -4.64
N GLU A 100 -2.48 -12.34 -3.98
CA GLU A 100 -2.44 -13.36 -2.94
C GLU A 100 -1.78 -12.71 -1.71
N PRO A 101 -2.52 -11.90 -0.93
CA PRO A 101 -1.95 -11.19 0.21
C PRO A 101 -1.51 -12.20 1.27
N PRO A 102 -0.36 -11.96 1.93
CA PRO A 102 0.02 -12.72 3.11
C PRO A 102 -0.97 -12.45 4.24
N THR A 103 -0.97 -13.32 5.24
CA THR A 103 -1.75 -13.13 6.47
C THR A 103 -0.99 -12.27 7.47
N LEU A 104 -1.69 -11.78 8.50
CA LEU A 104 -1.04 -11.11 9.62
C LEU A 104 -0.05 -12.04 10.34
N ALA A 105 -0.34 -13.34 10.41
CA ALA A 105 0.56 -14.34 10.98
C ALA A 105 1.86 -14.44 10.18
N ASP A 106 1.80 -14.40 8.85
CA ASP A 106 3.00 -14.40 7.99
C ASP A 106 3.82 -13.13 8.19
N LEU A 107 3.17 -11.98 8.37
CA LEU A 107 3.85 -10.71 8.62
C LEU A 107 4.64 -10.73 9.93
N VAL A 108 4.07 -11.25 11.01
CA VAL A 108 4.72 -11.29 12.32
C VAL A 108 5.76 -12.40 12.45
N ALA A 109 5.73 -13.38 11.58
CA ALA A 109 6.72 -14.48 11.54
C ALA A 109 8.10 -14.04 11.02
N VAL A 110 8.21 -12.84 10.43
CA VAL A 110 9.51 -12.29 10.03
C VAL A 110 10.35 -12.01 11.27
N GLU A 111 11.48 -12.67 11.40
CA GLU A 111 12.38 -12.56 12.56
C GLU A 111 13.26 -11.31 12.50
N GLY A 112 13.78 -10.91 13.68
CA GLY A 112 14.73 -9.82 13.82
C GLY A 112 14.10 -8.48 14.21
N PRO A 113 14.94 -7.46 14.47
CA PRO A 113 14.47 -6.11 14.74
C PRO A 113 13.83 -5.51 13.49
N GLY A 114 12.87 -4.64 13.67
CA GLY A 114 12.21 -3.98 12.55
C GLY A 114 10.92 -3.29 12.95
N GLN A 115 10.23 -2.78 11.98
CA GLN A 115 8.98 -2.09 12.20
C GLN A 115 7.90 -2.55 11.24
N VAL A 116 6.66 -2.55 11.70
CA VAL A 116 5.46 -2.77 10.88
C VAL A 116 4.51 -1.59 11.06
N VAL A 117 3.62 -1.43 10.11
CA VAL A 117 2.58 -0.40 10.15
C VAL A 117 1.22 -1.06 10.25
N LEU A 118 0.35 -0.56 11.14
CA LEU A 118 -1.06 -0.89 11.20
C LEU A 118 -1.90 0.37 10.99
N ALA A 119 -2.67 0.40 9.93
CA ALA A 119 -3.61 1.48 9.64
C ALA A 119 -5.01 1.11 10.15
N HIS A 120 -5.55 1.92 11.05
CA HIS A 120 -6.90 1.75 11.58
C HIS A 120 -7.92 2.47 10.69
N GLU A 121 -8.83 1.68 10.10
CA GLU A 121 -9.98 2.15 9.31
C GLU A 121 -9.64 3.27 8.29
N MET A 122 -8.51 3.12 7.63
CA MET A 122 -8.04 4.10 6.65
C MET A 122 -8.96 4.16 5.44
N SER A 123 -9.61 5.29 5.20
CA SER A 123 -10.67 5.43 4.20
C SER A 123 -10.18 6.02 2.87
N ASP A 124 -9.16 6.88 2.86
CA ASP A 124 -8.62 7.46 1.62
C ASP A 124 -7.60 6.54 0.93
N PRO A 125 -7.88 6.08 -0.30
CA PRO A 125 -6.96 5.20 -1.03
C PRO A 125 -5.63 5.88 -1.41
N GLY A 126 -5.58 7.21 -1.46
CA GLY A 126 -4.35 7.96 -1.68
C GLY A 126 -3.44 7.90 -0.46
N ASN A 127 -3.99 8.10 0.74
CA ASN A 127 -3.24 7.97 1.99
C ASN A 127 -2.79 6.52 2.23
N ALA A 128 -3.65 5.53 1.97
CA ALA A 128 -3.27 4.12 2.07
C ALA A 128 -2.09 3.77 1.16
N GLY A 129 -2.15 4.15 -0.11
CA GLY A 129 -1.04 3.92 -1.04
C GLY A 129 0.23 4.68 -0.67
N ALA A 130 0.10 5.93 -0.21
CA ALA A 130 1.24 6.72 0.27
C ALA A 130 1.86 6.11 1.55
N LEU A 131 1.03 5.60 2.47
CA LEU A 131 1.51 4.89 3.66
C LEU A 131 2.31 3.63 3.29
N ILE A 132 1.79 2.80 2.37
CA ILE A 132 2.50 1.61 1.86
C ILE A 132 3.85 2.02 1.27
N ARG A 133 3.88 3.09 0.47
CA ARG A 133 5.11 3.61 -0.13
C ARG A 133 6.12 4.11 0.90
N VAL A 134 5.65 4.80 1.93
CA VAL A 134 6.51 5.29 3.02
C VAL A 134 7.03 4.12 3.85
N ALA A 135 6.21 3.11 4.14
CA ALA A 135 6.60 1.90 4.85
C ALA A 135 7.73 1.16 4.11
N ASP A 136 7.57 0.95 2.79
CA ASP A 136 8.59 0.38 1.92
C ASP A 136 9.89 1.21 1.96
N ALA A 137 9.80 2.53 1.73
CA ALA A 137 10.96 3.43 1.71
C ALA A 137 11.70 3.50 3.05
N ALA A 138 11.03 3.29 4.18
CA ALA A 138 11.62 3.26 5.51
C ALA A 138 12.07 1.87 5.95
N GLY A 139 12.01 0.86 5.08
CA GLY A 139 12.42 -0.51 5.37
C GLY A 139 11.52 -1.22 6.38
N ALA A 140 10.22 -0.90 6.40
CA ALA A 140 9.28 -1.64 7.23
C ALA A 140 9.14 -3.09 6.75
N LEU A 141 8.87 -4.01 7.67
CA LEU A 141 8.68 -5.42 7.37
C LEU A 141 7.34 -5.71 6.70
N GLY A 142 6.39 -4.77 6.79
CA GLY A 142 5.11 -4.82 6.11
C GLY A 142 4.10 -3.81 6.64
N ALA A 143 2.90 -3.80 6.03
CA ALA A 143 1.80 -2.93 6.39
C ALA A 143 0.48 -3.70 6.52
N GLY A 144 -0.23 -3.52 7.62
CA GLY A 144 -1.57 -4.04 7.87
C GLY A 144 -2.62 -2.93 7.69
N LEU A 145 -3.70 -3.26 7.00
CA LEU A 145 -4.89 -2.43 6.89
C LEU A 145 -6.01 -3.12 7.68
N SER A 146 -6.57 -2.46 8.70
CA SER A 146 -7.66 -3.05 9.48
C SER A 146 -8.95 -3.18 8.67
N GLU A 147 -9.92 -3.92 9.19
CA GLU A 147 -11.27 -3.95 8.61
C GLU A 147 -11.82 -2.53 8.43
N ARG A 148 -12.72 -2.33 7.47
CA ARG A 148 -13.26 -1.03 7.05
C ARG A 148 -12.23 -0.06 6.45
N SER A 149 -10.99 -0.48 6.29
CA SER A 149 -10.03 0.25 5.46
C SER A 149 -10.32 0.06 3.98
N VAL A 150 -9.78 0.97 3.17
CA VAL A 150 -9.82 0.84 1.71
C VAL A 150 -9.08 -0.43 1.27
N ASP A 151 -9.62 -1.06 0.24
CA ASP A 151 -8.99 -2.19 -0.45
C ASP A 151 -7.60 -1.76 -1.00
N PRO A 152 -6.48 -2.41 -0.60
CA PRO A 152 -5.14 -2.05 -1.08
C PRO A 152 -5.00 -2.21 -2.59
N THR A 153 -5.83 -3.06 -3.22
CA THR A 153 -5.88 -3.24 -4.67
C THR A 153 -6.75 -2.21 -5.40
N ASN A 154 -7.33 -1.23 -4.68
CA ASN A 154 -8.04 -0.11 -5.31
C ASN A 154 -7.09 0.63 -6.26
N PRO A 155 -7.48 0.93 -7.53
CA PRO A 155 -6.60 1.55 -8.52
C PRO A 155 -5.92 2.86 -8.05
N LYS A 156 -6.61 3.67 -7.22
CA LYS A 156 -6.01 4.88 -6.64
C LYS A 156 -4.94 4.55 -5.60
N CYS A 157 -5.15 3.50 -4.79
CA CYS A 157 -4.18 3.02 -3.80
C CYS A 157 -2.94 2.45 -4.50
N VAL A 158 -3.13 1.53 -5.46
CA VAL A 158 -2.05 0.93 -6.26
C VAL A 158 -1.21 2.02 -6.93
N ARG A 159 -1.84 3.02 -7.52
CA ARG A 159 -1.14 4.14 -8.16
C ARG A 159 -0.36 4.99 -7.16
N ALA A 160 -0.95 5.29 -6.00
CA ALA A 160 -0.30 6.08 -4.95
C ALA A 160 0.88 5.34 -4.29
N SER A 161 0.84 4.00 -4.26
CA SER A 161 1.95 3.17 -3.75
C SER A 161 3.17 3.15 -4.67
N ALA A 162 3.02 3.60 -5.92
CA ALA A 162 4.12 3.73 -6.90
C ALA A 162 4.98 2.45 -7.06
N GLY A 163 4.36 1.27 -6.91
CA GLY A 163 5.04 -0.03 -7.01
C GLY A 163 5.35 -0.69 -5.68
N SER A 164 5.38 0.03 -4.57
CA SER A 164 5.69 -0.52 -3.24
C SER A 164 4.75 -1.63 -2.78
N LEU A 165 3.53 -1.70 -3.34
CA LEU A 165 2.61 -2.81 -3.12
C LEU A 165 3.20 -4.19 -3.50
N PHE A 166 4.21 -4.22 -4.38
CA PHE A 166 4.90 -5.43 -4.83
C PHE A 166 6.20 -5.72 -4.06
N HIS A 167 6.63 -4.81 -3.18
CA HIS A 167 7.92 -4.90 -2.49
C HIS A 167 7.79 -5.43 -1.07
N LEU A 168 6.74 -5.01 -0.35
CA LEU A 168 6.57 -5.41 1.03
C LEU A 168 5.22 -6.13 1.24
N PRO A 169 5.11 -7.01 2.24
CA PRO A 169 3.84 -7.63 2.63
C PRO A 169 2.80 -6.57 3.01
N VAL A 170 1.66 -6.57 2.30
CA VAL A 170 0.49 -5.78 2.67
C VAL A 170 -0.64 -6.72 3.02
N VAL A 171 -1.12 -6.68 4.27
CA VAL A 171 -2.07 -7.64 4.82
C VAL A 171 -3.41 -6.97 5.17
N GLU A 172 -4.50 -7.73 5.03
CA GLU A 172 -5.78 -7.40 5.65
C GLU A 172 -5.73 -7.86 7.12
N ALA A 173 -5.57 -6.90 8.04
CA ALA A 173 -5.26 -7.18 9.44
C ALA A 173 -6.51 -7.53 10.30
N GLY A 174 -7.71 -7.55 9.74
CA GLY A 174 -8.94 -7.77 10.50
C GLY A 174 -9.25 -6.62 11.47
N LYS A 175 -9.82 -6.94 12.64
CA LYS A 175 -10.10 -5.91 13.65
C LYS A 175 -8.83 -5.42 14.31
N THR A 176 -8.72 -4.12 14.49
CA THR A 176 -7.52 -3.48 15.05
C THR A 176 -7.10 -4.11 16.38
N LEU A 177 -8.00 -4.28 17.34
CA LEU A 177 -7.65 -4.84 18.65
C LEU A 177 -7.13 -6.28 18.56
N GLU A 178 -7.74 -7.12 17.71
CA GLU A 178 -7.27 -8.49 17.45
C GLU A 178 -5.87 -8.47 16.81
N ALA A 179 -5.60 -7.54 15.90
CA ALA A 179 -4.29 -7.36 15.28
C ALA A 179 -3.23 -6.90 16.29
N LEU A 180 -3.59 -6.01 17.24
CA LEU A 180 -2.69 -5.60 18.33
C LEU A 180 -2.29 -6.78 19.21
N ASP A 181 -3.22 -7.69 19.52
CA ASP A 181 -2.92 -8.88 20.34
C ASP A 181 -1.96 -9.84 19.60
N VAL A 182 -2.13 -10.02 18.29
CA VAL A 182 -1.19 -10.81 17.46
C VAL A 182 0.20 -10.17 17.45
N LEU A 183 0.29 -8.87 17.25
CA LEU A 183 1.56 -8.12 17.25
C LEU A 183 2.25 -8.20 18.62
N ARG A 184 1.51 -8.05 19.71
CA ARG A 184 2.04 -8.15 21.07
C ARG A 184 2.57 -9.56 21.36
N THR A 185 1.85 -10.60 20.93
CA THR A 185 2.29 -12.00 21.07
C THR A 185 3.59 -12.26 20.30
N ALA A 186 3.84 -11.51 19.22
CA ALA A 186 5.06 -11.57 18.41
C ALA A 186 6.14 -10.56 18.88
N ASP A 187 6.06 -10.07 20.12
CA ASP A 187 7.05 -9.22 20.77
C ASP A 187 7.22 -7.82 20.17
N TYR A 188 6.18 -7.31 19.47
CA TYR A 188 6.16 -5.92 19.02
C TYR A 188 5.73 -5.00 20.16
N ARG A 189 6.51 -3.92 20.37
CA ARG A 189 6.03 -2.75 21.12
C ARG A 189 5.09 -1.95 20.23
N ILE A 190 3.90 -1.66 20.71
CA ILE A 190 2.84 -1.03 19.96
C ILE A 190 2.80 0.47 20.27
N LEU A 191 3.06 1.29 19.26
CA LEU A 191 3.10 2.74 19.38
C LEU A 191 1.99 3.37 18.52
N ALA A 192 1.10 4.14 19.12
CA ALA A 192 0.10 4.92 18.39
C ALA A 192 0.66 6.30 18.05
N ALA A 193 0.59 6.69 16.78
CA ALA A 193 0.89 8.05 16.36
C ALA A 193 -0.36 8.92 16.53
N ASP A 194 -0.48 9.59 17.68
CA ASP A 194 -1.63 10.41 18.02
C ASP A 194 -1.25 11.48 19.07
N ILE A 195 -2.17 12.37 19.42
CA ILE A 195 -1.99 13.42 20.41
C ILE A 195 -2.95 13.21 21.58
N THR A 196 -2.39 12.85 22.72
CA THR A 196 -3.11 12.76 24.00
C THR A 196 -2.36 13.55 25.07
N PRO A 197 -2.99 13.87 26.23
CA PRO A 197 -2.31 14.59 27.33
C PRO A 197 -1.00 13.90 27.77
N ASP A 198 -0.99 12.56 27.78
CA ASP A 198 0.15 11.75 28.24
C ASP A 198 1.04 11.25 27.09
N SER A 199 0.86 11.76 25.86
CA SER A 199 1.65 11.33 24.71
C SER A 199 3.13 11.74 24.85
N VAL A 200 4.03 10.81 24.53
CA VAL A 200 5.48 11.02 24.52
C VAL A 200 5.86 11.77 23.24
N ASP A 201 6.78 12.72 23.34
CA ASP A 201 7.36 13.38 22.18
C ASP A 201 8.21 12.39 21.38
N LEU A 202 8.05 12.36 20.04
CA LEU A 202 8.72 11.40 19.16
C LEU A 202 10.25 11.45 19.28
N PHE A 203 10.82 12.65 19.38
CA PHE A 203 12.28 12.81 19.45
C PHE A 203 12.83 12.47 20.84
N THR A 204 12.02 12.65 21.89
CA THR A 204 12.32 12.14 23.23
C THR A 204 12.24 10.62 23.23
N ALA A 205 11.20 10.04 22.62
CA ALA A 205 11.06 8.58 22.49
C ALA A 205 12.25 7.93 21.75
N GLU A 206 12.78 8.60 20.70
CA GLU A 206 13.99 8.18 20.00
C GLU A 206 15.22 8.18 20.94
N GLN A 207 15.43 9.28 21.68
CA GLN A 207 16.57 9.45 22.58
C GLN A 207 16.55 8.47 23.76
N ASP A 208 15.37 8.20 24.31
CA ASP A 208 15.16 7.30 25.44
C ASP A 208 15.17 5.81 25.06
N GLY A 209 15.38 5.49 23.77
CA GLY A 209 15.44 4.12 23.26
C GLY A 209 14.06 3.45 23.16
N LEU A 210 12.97 4.20 23.25
CA LEU A 210 11.61 3.65 23.12
C LEU A 210 11.37 3.03 21.74
N LEU A 211 12.07 3.52 20.71
CA LEU A 211 11.98 3.03 19.35
C LEU A 211 12.88 1.83 19.05
N ALA A 212 13.63 1.30 20.02
CA ALA A 212 14.49 0.13 19.81
C ALA A 212 13.69 -1.18 19.74
N GLY A 213 14.23 -2.18 19.01
CA GLY A 213 13.63 -3.52 18.88
C GLY A 213 12.53 -3.59 17.82
N ARG A 214 11.50 -4.39 18.08
CA ARG A 214 10.35 -4.60 17.18
C ARG A 214 9.26 -3.58 17.51
N ILE A 215 8.88 -2.77 16.53
CA ILE A 215 7.90 -1.70 16.71
C ILE A 215 6.72 -1.90 15.75
N ALA A 216 5.50 -1.81 16.28
CA ALA A 216 4.28 -1.70 15.48
C ALA A 216 3.72 -0.28 15.62
N TRP A 217 3.77 0.47 14.53
CA TRP A 217 3.17 1.79 14.47
C TRP A 217 1.69 1.69 14.12
N VAL A 218 0.82 2.30 14.91
CA VAL A 218 -0.62 2.38 14.67
C VAL A 218 -0.98 3.80 14.24
N PHE A 219 -1.56 3.94 13.05
CA PHE A 219 -2.05 5.20 12.51
C PHE A 219 -3.57 5.18 12.42
N GLY A 220 -4.21 6.24 12.87
CA GLY A 220 -5.65 6.37 12.91
C GLY A 220 -6.30 6.76 11.59
N ASN A 221 -7.64 6.79 11.59
CA ASN A 221 -8.43 7.32 10.48
C ASN A 221 -8.19 8.83 10.30
N GLU A 222 -8.22 9.29 9.06
CA GLU A 222 -7.91 10.69 8.71
C GLU A 222 -8.88 11.71 9.32
N ALA A 223 -10.12 11.30 9.57
CA ALA A 223 -11.16 12.19 10.08
C ALA A 223 -11.37 12.07 11.60
N HIS A 224 -11.13 10.88 12.16
CA HIS A 224 -11.53 10.57 13.54
C HIS A 224 -10.36 10.17 14.44
N GLY A 225 -9.14 10.01 13.87
CA GLY A 225 -7.97 9.53 14.63
C GLY A 225 -8.14 8.08 15.08
N LEU A 226 -7.61 7.78 16.26
CA LEU A 226 -7.77 6.48 16.93
C LEU A 226 -8.85 6.53 18.00
N PRO A 227 -9.74 5.53 18.07
CA PRO A 227 -10.74 5.46 19.14
C PRO A 227 -10.08 5.19 20.51
N ALA A 228 -10.74 5.63 21.58
CA ALA A 228 -10.22 5.51 22.94
C ALA A 228 -9.83 4.07 23.33
N GLU A 229 -10.58 3.08 22.87
CA GLU A 229 -10.31 1.67 23.11
C GLU A 229 -9.00 1.19 22.46
N VAL A 230 -8.66 1.72 21.27
CA VAL A 230 -7.38 1.41 20.61
C VAL A 230 -6.24 2.14 21.33
N LEU A 231 -6.43 3.42 21.70
CA LEU A 231 -5.43 4.18 22.46
C LEU A 231 -5.14 3.56 23.85
N ALA A 232 -6.14 2.96 24.48
CA ALA A 232 -5.97 2.24 25.74
C ALA A 232 -5.24 0.88 25.59
N ALA A 233 -5.23 0.33 24.36
CA ALA A 233 -4.63 -0.97 24.06
C ALA A 233 -3.19 -0.90 23.53
N VAL A 234 -2.65 0.30 23.25
CA VAL A 234 -1.24 0.46 22.83
C VAL A 234 -0.31 0.62 24.03
N ASP A 235 0.98 0.37 23.84
CA ASP A 235 1.96 0.52 24.93
C ASP A 235 2.30 1.99 25.19
N HIS A 236 2.39 2.80 24.13
CA HIS A 236 2.59 4.25 24.22
C HIS A 236 1.89 5.00 23.12
N VAL A 237 1.43 6.20 23.41
CA VAL A 237 1.03 7.19 22.42
C VAL A 237 2.19 8.13 22.17
N VAL A 238 2.57 8.28 20.92
CA VAL A 238 3.72 9.11 20.51
C VAL A 238 3.21 10.25 19.63
N ARG A 239 3.53 11.48 20.00
CA ARG A 239 3.17 12.67 19.21
C ARG A 239 4.38 13.18 18.43
N ILE A 240 4.11 13.66 17.21
CA ILE A 240 5.06 14.46 16.45
C ILE A 240 4.88 15.93 16.88
N PRO A 241 5.92 16.61 17.38
CA PRO A 241 5.78 18.01 17.77
C PRO A 241 5.51 18.91 16.57
N ILE A 242 4.48 19.73 16.66
CA ILE A 242 4.16 20.75 15.65
C ILE A 242 4.82 22.06 16.05
N LEU A 243 5.87 22.46 15.33
CA LEU A 243 6.65 23.64 15.64
C LEU A 243 6.08 24.94 15.03
N GLY A 244 5.10 24.82 14.16
CA GLY A 244 4.44 25.92 13.46
C GLY A 244 3.02 26.15 13.92
N ARG A 245 2.18 26.65 13.00
CA ARG A 245 0.77 26.97 13.24
C ARG A 245 -0.20 25.92 12.69
N ALA A 246 0.29 24.84 12.08
CA ALA A 246 -0.56 23.76 11.62
C ALA A 246 -1.14 22.99 12.82
N GLU A 247 -2.36 22.50 12.70
CA GLU A 247 -2.99 21.67 13.73
C GLU A 247 -2.49 20.23 13.70
N SER A 248 -2.17 19.72 12.50
CA SER A 248 -1.73 18.33 12.29
C SER A 248 -0.93 18.20 10.98
N LEU A 249 -0.36 17.02 10.77
CA LEU A 249 0.25 16.60 9.51
C LEU A 249 -0.70 15.68 8.73
N ASN A 250 -0.57 15.67 7.41
CA ASN A 250 -1.17 14.60 6.61
C ASN A 250 -0.67 13.24 7.13
N LEU A 251 -1.54 12.23 7.13
CA LEU A 251 -1.27 10.92 7.71
C LEU A 251 0.00 10.27 7.14
N ALA A 252 0.18 10.25 5.82
CA ALA A 252 1.37 9.67 5.22
C ALA A 252 2.65 10.46 5.57
N THR A 253 2.53 11.78 5.75
CA THR A 253 3.64 12.62 6.23
C THR A 253 3.98 12.29 7.68
N ALA A 254 2.99 12.15 8.55
CA ALA A 254 3.18 11.72 9.94
C ALA A 254 3.85 10.34 10.00
N ALA A 255 3.36 9.41 9.19
CA ALA A 255 3.97 8.08 9.09
C ALA A 255 5.43 8.13 8.64
N ALA A 256 5.77 8.99 7.66
CA ALA A 256 7.16 9.16 7.22
C ALA A 256 8.06 9.62 8.38
N VAL A 257 7.62 10.59 9.17
CA VAL A 257 8.40 11.09 10.30
C VAL A 257 8.61 10.00 11.36
N CYS A 258 7.55 9.27 11.74
CA CYS A 258 7.63 8.18 12.73
C CYS A 258 8.53 7.03 12.26
N LEU A 259 8.32 6.56 11.02
CA LEU A 259 9.04 5.42 10.47
C LEU A 259 10.53 5.71 10.27
N TYR A 260 10.88 6.92 9.82
CA TYR A 260 12.28 7.32 9.67
C TYR A 260 12.96 7.61 11.01
N ALA A 261 12.25 8.08 12.03
CA ALA A 261 12.80 8.17 13.39
C ALA A 261 13.21 6.77 13.89
N LYS A 262 12.37 5.74 13.68
CA LYS A 262 12.71 4.35 14.01
C LYS A 262 13.85 3.79 13.16
N ALA A 263 13.89 4.07 11.86
CA ALA A 263 14.92 3.54 10.95
C ALA A 263 16.35 4.04 11.27
N ARG A 264 16.48 5.07 12.10
CA ARG A 264 17.78 5.63 12.55
C ARG A 264 18.34 4.94 13.79
N VAL A 265 17.55 4.12 14.48
CA VAL A 265 17.85 3.40 15.71
C VAL A 265 18.00 1.90 15.43
#